data_902a80a401ad923fd03a893a71e3570e
#
_entry.id   902a80a401ad923fd03a893a71e3570e
#
_cell.length_a   1.000
_cell.length_b   1.000
_cell.length_c   1.000
_cell.angle_alpha   90.00
_cell.angle_beta   90.00
_cell.angle_gamma   90.00
#
_symmetry.space_group_name_H-M   'P 1'
#
loop_
_entity.id
_entity.type
_entity.pdbx_description
1 polymer ?
#
loop_
_entity_poly.entity_id
_entity_poly.type
_entity_poly.pdbx_seq_one_letter_code
_entity_poly.pdbx_strand_id
1 'polypeptide(L)'
;ASTGIFTNKYIQHVGYATGVTVNTTAGDSPAIGEFTQPANTIITNIKIFCATAPVIGTGDIGYEVGTSSSGAQIVAAITDEILDGGTTVVLGNVTTTTLVVQTQNGTTAPASVQYASAERTIYCNVTNTADATTAGSFTFIIEYVQIA
;
A
#
# COMPACT_ATOMS: atom_id res chain seq x y z
N ALA A 1 21.33 34.15 8.09
CA ALA A 1 21.23 32.92 8.84
C ALA A 1 20.27 31.99 8.18
N SER A 2 20.69 30.83 7.97
CA SER A 2 19.82 29.78 7.56
C SER A 2 18.81 29.55 8.66
N THR A 3 17.59 29.83 8.36
CA THR A 3 16.54 29.34 9.20
C THR A 3 16.20 27.95 8.68
N GLY A 4 16.41 26.93 9.45
CA GLY A 4 16.07 25.57 9.06
C GLY A 4 14.61 25.40 8.61
N ILE A 5 13.78 26.39 8.88
CA ILE A 5 12.38 26.46 8.46
C ILE A 5 12.21 26.39 6.93
N PHE A 6 13.12 26.99 6.19
CA PHE A 6 13.03 27.02 4.73
C PHE A 6 14.03 26.10 4.05
N THR A 7 14.76 25.29 4.82
CA THR A 7 15.66 24.32 4.26
C THR A 7 14.87 23.07 3.92
N ASN A 8 14.71 22.78 2.64
CA ASN A 8 14.07 21.56 2.16
C ASN A 8 14.96 20.34 2.41
N LYS A 9 15.22 20.02 3.67
CA LYS A 9 15.89 18.79 4.02
C LYS A 9 15.05 17.55 3.74
N TYR A 10 13.74 17.72 3.71
CA TYR A 10 12.80 16.64 3.56
C TYR A 10 11.91 16.93 2.37
N ILE A 11 12.36 16.52 1.20
CA ILE A 11 11.54 16.60 -0.01
C ILE A 11 10.59 15.41 0.00
N GLN A 12 9.30 15.72 -0.13
CA GLN A 12 8.28 14.70 -0.31
C GLN A 12 8.41 14.09 -1.70
N HIS A 13 8.57 12.79 -1.76
CA HIS A 13 8.59 12.02 -2.99
C HIS A 13 7.32 11.17 -3.09
N VAL A 14 6.98 10.81 -4.32
CA VAL A 14 5.85 9.91 -4.61
C VAL A 14 6.31 8.80 -5.53
N GLY A 15 6.03 7.58 -5.13
CA GLY A 15 6.23 6.41 -5.96
C GLY A 15 4.90 5.70 -6.23
N TYR A 16 4.89 4.80 -7.22
CA TYR A 16 3.68 4.10 -7.63
C TYR A 16 3.95 2.61 -7.79
N ALA A 17 2.97 1.81 -7.37
CA ALA A 17 2.87 0.40 -7.75
C ALA A 17 1.58 0.25 -8.55
N THR A 18 1.70 -0.02 -9.84
CA THR A 18 0.58 -0.04 -10.79
C THR A 18 0.20 -1.46 -11.18
N GLY A 19 -0.99 -1.62 -11.75
CA GLY A 19 -1.44 -2.89 -12.32
C GLY A 19 -1.76 -3.96 -11.27
N VAL A 20 -2.04 -3.57 -10.04
CA VAL A 20 -2.48 -4.50 -9.00
C VAL A 20 -3.93 -4.85 -9.25
N THR A 21 -4.24 -6.14 -9.44
CA THR A 21 -5.56 -6.59 -9.87
C THR A 21 -6.27 -7.39 -8.79
N VAL A 22 -7.61 -7.33 -8.79
CA VAL A 22 -8.43 -8.26 -8.02
C VAL A 22 -8.34 -9.65 -8.66
N ASN A 23 -8.29 -10.69 -7.86
CA ASN A 23 -8.21 -12.04 -8.37
C ASN A 23 -9.57 -12.52 -8.92
N THR A 24 -9.53 -13.28 -9.99
CA THR A 24 -10.73 -13.97 -10.52
C THR A 24 -11.15 -15.15 -9.64
N THR A 25 -10.26 -15.59 -8.77
CA THR A 25 -10.54 -16.54 -7.69
C THR A 25 -10.29 -15.83 -6.37
N ALA A 26 -11.09 -16.08 -5.34
CA ALA A 26 -10.92 -15.45 -4.04
C ALA A 26 -9.51 -15.66 -3.50
N GLY A 27 -8.93 -14.61 -2.93
CA GLY A 27 -7.58 -14.63 -2.35
C GLY A 27 -6.74 -13.41 -2.72
N ASP A 28 -5.44 -13.59 -2.75
CA ASP A 28 -4.49 -12.55 -3.08
C ASP A 28 -4.51 -12.21 -4.56
N SER A 29 -4.13 -10.98 -4.88
CA SER A 29 -4.01 -10.52 -6.25
C SER A 29 -3.06 -11.42 -7.07
N PRO A 30 -3.43 -11.78 -8.30
CA PRO A 30 -2.52 -12.47 -9.20
C PRO A 30 -1.41 -11.55 -9.72
N ALA A 31 -1.61 -10.24 -9.68
CA ALA A 31 -0.64 -9.24 -10.09
C ALA A 31 -0.36 -8.28 -8.93
N ILE A 32 0.64 -8.64 -8.14
CA ILE A 32 1.11 -7.84 -7.00
C ILE A 32 1.96 -6.69 -7.53
N GLY A 33 1.70 -5.47 -7.04
CA GLY A 33 2.51 -4.31 -7.37
C GLY A 33 3.78 -4.26 -6.54
N GLU A 34 4.84 -3.78 -7.16
CA GLU A 34 6.13 -3.60 -6.48
C GLU A 34 6.56 -2.14 -6.55
N PHE A 35 7.06 -1.65 -5.43
CA PHE A 35 7.70 -0.34 -5.32
C PHE A 35 9.09 -0.51 -4.72
N THR A 36 10.09 0.07 -5.36
CA THR A 36 11.44 0.09 -4.82
C THR A 36 11.61 1.29 -3.89
N GLN A 37 11.64 1.02 -2.60
CA GLN A 37 11.90 2.05 -1.61
C GLN A 37 13.40 2.33 -1.56
N PRO A 38 13.84 3.57 -1.85
CA PRO A 38 15.25 3.92 -1.79
C PRO A 38 15.82 3.84 -0.37
N ALA A 39 17.13 3.67 -0.29
CA ALA A 39 17.83 3.72 0.99
C ALA A 39 17.64 5.09 1.67
N ASN A 40 17.64 5.08 2.98
CA ASN A 40 17.50 6.27 3.82
C ASN A 40 16.21 7.06 3.57
N THR A 41 15.14 6.36 3.33
CA THR A 41 13.80 6.95 3.16
C THR A 41 12.83 6.43 4.20
N ILE A 42 11.80 7.23 4.47
CA ILE A 42 10.69 6.86 5.33
C ILE A 42 9.39 6.96 4.53
N ILE A 43 8.62 5.88 4.48
CA ILE A 43 7.27 5.90 3.93
C ILE A 43 6.37 6.67 4.90
N THR A 44 5.67 7.69 4.40
CA THR A 44 4.82 8.57 5.20
C THR A 44 3.33 8.36 4.96
N ASN A 45 2.95 7.86 3.79
CA ASN A 45 1.55 7.60 3.47
C ASN A 45 1.43 6.65 2.28
N ILE A 46 0.35 5.88 2.24
CA ILE A 46 -0.01 5.03 1.11
C ILE A 46 -1.49 5.20 0.85
N LYS A 47 -1.84 5.48 -0.41
CA LYS A 47 -3.21 5.53 -0.90
C LYS A 47 -3.39 4.55 -2.04
N ILE A 48 -4.62 4.10 -2.25
CA ILE A 48 -4.95 3.12 -3.30
C ILE A 48 -5.97 3.76 -4.23
N PHE A 49 -5.61 3.87 -5.50
CA PHE A 49 -6.43 4.46 -6.54
C PHE A 49 -7.00 3.37 -7.43
N CYS A 50 -8.31 3.40 -7.66
CA CYS A 50 -8.98 2.49 -8.58
C CYS A 50 -8.81 3.00 -10.03
N ALA A 51 -7.91 2.40 -10.78
CA ALA A 51 -7.61 2.79 -12.15
C ALA A 51 -8.56 2.14 -13.16
N THR A 52 -9.01 0.91 -12.89
CA THR A 52 -10.03 0.21 -13.67
C THR A 52 -10.95 -0.52 -12.69
N ALA A 53 -12.24 -0.27 -12.81
CA ALA A 53 -13.22 -0.80 -11.88
C ALA A 53 -13.32 -2.33 -11.97
N PRO A 54 -13.07 -3.06 -10.87
CA PRO A 54 -13.34 -4.49 -10.81
C PRO A 54 -14.84 -4.73 -10.64
N VAL A 55 -15.28 -5.93 -10.98
CA VAL A 55 -16.62 -6.41 -10.68
C VAL A 55 -16.51 -7.71 -9.90
N ILE A 56 -17.07 -7.70 -8.70
CA ILE A 56 -17.15 -8.86 -7.81
C ILE A 56 -18.63 -9.03 -7.43
N GLY A 57 -19.20 -10.19 -7.69
CA GLY A 57 -20.64 -10.40 -7.51
C GLY A 57 -21.10 -10.23 -6.06
N THR A 58 -20.32 -10.75 -5.13
CA THR A 58 -20.49 -10.65 -3.69
C THR A 58 -19.11 -10.64 -3.05
N GLY A 59 -19.04 -10.25 -1.77
CA GLY A 59 -17.80 -10.26 -1.02
C GLY A 59 -17.08 -8.92 -0.99
N ASP A 60 -15.89 -8.93 -0.43
CA ASP A 60 -15.15 -7.75 -0.05
C ASP A 60 -13.85 -7.65 -0.82
N ILE A 61 -13.34 -6.44 -0.94
CA ILE A 61 -12.02 -6.15 -1.47
C ILE A 61 -11.24 -5.39 -0.42
N GLY A 62 -10.08 -5.91 -0.07
CA GLY A 62 -9.16 -5.33 0.87
C GLY A 62 -7.76 -5.20 0.30
N TYR A 63 -6.80 -4.99 1.18
CA TYR A 63 -5.42 -4.75 0.79
C TYR A 63 -4.46 -5.11 1.91
N GLU A 64 -3.20 -5.23 1.53
CA GLU A 64 -2.05 -5.33 2.45
C GLU A 64 -0.80 -4.79 1.76
N VAL A 65 0.12 -4.28 2.54
CA VAL A 65 1.42 -3.82 2.04
C VAL A 65 2.52 -4.31 2.97
N GLY A 66 3.54 -4.89 2.39
CA GLY A 66 4.62 -5.46 3.19
C GLY A 66 5.95 -5.55 2.47
N THR A 67 6.89 -6.19 3.14
CA THR A 67 8.26 -6.42 2.64
C THR A 67 8.43 -7.80 2.02
N SER A 68 7.35 -8.54 1.90
CA SER A 68 7.25 -9.82 1.18
C SER A 68 5.96 -9.85 0.38
N SER A 69 5.84 -10.75 -0.59
CA SER A 69 4.75 -10.77 -1.58
C SER A 69 3.34 -10.86 -0.98
N SER A 70 3.19 -11.44 0.18
CA SER A 70 1.91 -11.49 0.91
C SER A 70 2.09 -10.94 2.32
N GLY A 71 2.96 -9.96 2.47
CA GLY A 71 3.27 -9.35 3.75
C GLY A 71 2.38 -8.17 4.07
N ALA A 72 2.19 -7.93 5.36
CA ALA A 72 1.38 -6.84 5.90
C ALA A 72 2.16 -6.02 6.94
N GLN A 73 3.47 -5.91 6.76
CA GLN A 73 4.34 -5.24 7.73
C GLN A 73 4.23 -3.72 7.69
N ILE A 74 3.90 -3.16 6.52
CA ILE A 74 3.81 -1.71 6.30
C ILE A 74 2.37 -1.22 6.50
N VAL A 75 1.42 -1.93 5.92
CA VAL A 75 -0.01 -1.72 6.12
C VAL A 75 -0.61 -3.06 6.49
N ALA A 76 -1.27 -3.12 7.63
CA ALA A 76 -1.92 -4.34 8.09
C ALA A 76 -3.00 -4.79 7.10
N ALA A 77 -3.16 -6.09 6.95
CA ALA A 77 -4.19 -6.66 6.10
C ALA A 77 -5.58 -6.23 6.57
N ILE A 78 -6.36 -5.70 5.65
CA ILE A 78 -7.77 -5.34 5.85
C ILE A 78 -8.56 -5.94 4.71
N THR A 79 -9.69 -6.55 5.00
CA THR A 79 -10.44 -7.36 4.03
C THR A 79 -11.55 -6.61 3.30
N ASP A 80 -12.03 -5.50 3.83
CA ASP A 80 -13.30 -4.87 3.43
C ASP A 80 -13.22 -3.35 3.19
N GLU A 81 -12.04 -2.75 3.24
CA GLU A 81 -11.90 -1.29 3.21
C GLU A 81 -12.09 -0.68 1.80
N ILE A 82 -11.78 -1.42 0.74
CA ILE A 82 -12.00 -0.94 -0.62
C ILE A 82 -13.44 -1.20 -1.04
N LEU A 83 -13.98 -2.36 -0.69
CA LEU A 83 -15.34 -2.76 -0.99
C LEU A 83 -15.85 -3.70 0.09
N ASP A 84 -17.00 -3.40 0.67
CA ASP A 84 -17.69 -4.20 1.67
C ASP A 84 -19.02 -4.68 1.09
N GLY A 85 -19.09 -5.97 0.77
CA GLY A 85 -20.30 -6.63 0.29
C GLY A 85 -20.92 -6.05 -0.98
N GLY A 86 -20.17 -5.22 -1.69
CA GLY A 86 -20.65 -4.54 -2.90
C GLY A 86 -20.42 -5.34 -4.17
N THR A 87 -20.77 -4.72 -5.30
CA THR A 87 -20.62 -5.35 -6.61
C THR A 87 -19.53 -4.73 -7.45
N THR A 88 -19.22 -3.46 -7.25
CA THR A 88 -18.23 -2.76 -8.07
C THR A 88 -17.59 -1.61 -7.29
N VAL A 89 -16.30 -1.41 -7.49
CA VAL A 89 -15.60 -0.22 -7.00
C VAL A 89 -15.75 0.89 -8.02
N VAL A 90 -16.03 2.09 -7.55
CA VAL A 90 -16.17 3.25 -8.44
C VAL A 90 -14.79 3.60 -9.04
N LEU A 91 -14.75 3.75 -10.36
CA LEU A 91 -13.56 4.23 -11.06
C LEU A 91 -13.12 5.58 -10.47
N GLY A 92 -11.84 5.70 -10.20
CA GLY A 92 -11.26 6.90 -9.58
C GLY A 92 -11.38 6.94 -8.07
N ASN A 93 -11.97 5.94 -7.43
CA ASN A 93 -12.01 5.87 -5.96
C ASN A 93 -10.61 5.86 -5.38
N VAL A 94 -10.42 6.63 -4.32
CA VAL A 94 -9.17 6.67 -3.55
C VAL A 94 -9.44 6.15 -2.15
N THR A 95 -8.78 5.06 -1.81
CA THR A 95 -8.82 4.49 -0.47
C THR A 95 -7.58 4.93 0.30
N THR A 96 -7.77 5.51 1.46
CA THR A 96 -6.67 5.85 2.38
C THR A 96 -6.32 4.62 3.22
N THR A 97 -5.04 4.47 3.53
CA THR A 97 -4.57 3.39 4.40
C THR A 97 -3.96 3.96 5.68
N THR A 98 -3.83 3.10 6.68
CA THR A 98 -3.13 3.43 7.92
C THR A 98 -1.86 2.60 8.00
N LEU A 99 -0.72 3.28 8.12
CA LEU A 99 0.57 2.61 8.32
C LEU A 99 0.60 1.93 9.68
N VAL A 100 1.26 0.79 9.74
CA VAL A 100 1.49 0.08 11.00
C VAL A 100 2.26 0.99 11.95
N VAL A 101 1.72 1.19 13.14
CA VAL A 101 2.36 2.02 14.17
C VAL A 101 3.56 1.28 14.74
N GLN A 102 4.74 1.90 14.65
CA GLN A 102 5.91 1.42 15.33
C GLN A 102 5.87 1.86 16.80
N THR A 103 5.94 0.88 17.69
CA THR A 103 6.12 1.15 19.11
C THR A 103 7.50 0.66 19.51
N GLN A 104 8.21 1.50 20.22
CA GLN A 104 9.49 1.12 20.88
C GLN A 104 9.25 0.64 22.30
N ASN A 105 8.06 0.23 22.62
CA ASN A 105 7.72 -0.21 23.95
C ASN A 105 7.87 -1.74 24.02
N GLY A 106 8.87 -2.19 24.74
CA GLY A 106 9.09 -3.61 24.97
C GLY A 106 10.46 -4.10 24.53
N THR A 107 10.67 -5.38 24.71
CA THR A 107 11.95 -6.06 24.53
C THR A 107 12.33 -6.29 23.07
N THR A 108 11.39 -6.15 22.14
CA THR A 108 11.63 -6.30 20.74
C THR A 108 11.26 -4.99 20.07
N ALA A 109 12.25 -4.14 19.84
CA ALA A 109 12.05 -3.02 18.93
C ALA A 109 11.68 -3.61 17.57
N PRO A 110 10.48 -3.34 17.04
CA PRO A 110 10.19 -3.77 15.68
C PRO A 110 11.24 -3.15 14.77
N ALA A 111 11.74 -3.96 13.86
CA ALA A 111 12.49 -3.41 12.76
C ALA A 111 11.65 -2.27 12.17
N SER A 112 12.28 -1.15 11.84
CA SER A 112 11.54 -0.02 11.30
C SER A 112 10.74 -0.46 10.08
N VAL A 113 9.42 -0.40 10.18
CA VAL A 113 8.56 -0.84 9.05
C VAL A 113 8.47 0.22 7.97
N GLN A 114 8.54 1.51 8.33
CA GLN A 114 8.48 2.62 7.38
C GLN A 114 9.87 3.03 6.87
N TYR A 115 10.88 2.96 7.72
CA TYR A 115 12.25 3.37 7.38
C TYR A 115 13.02 2.23 6.71
N ALA A 116 13.75 2.56 5.68
CA ALA A 116 14.70 1.66 5.03
C ALA A 116 16.11 2.25 5.08
N SER A 117 17.02 1.58 5.77
CA SER A 117 18.45 1.95 5.77
C SER A 117 19.17 1.55 4.48
N ALA A 118 18.61 0.56 3.78
CA ALA A 118 19.05 0.10 2.47
C ALA A 118 17.86 0.02 1.53
N GLU A 119 18.11 0.06 0.23
CA GLU A 119 17.08 -0.14 -0.77
C GLU A 119 16.37 -1.48 -0.57
N ARG A 120 15.05 -1.47 -0.68
CA ARG A 120 14.23 -2.69 -0.56
C ARG A 120 13.00 -2.63 -1.44
N THR A 121 12.42 -3.79 -1.73
CA THR A 121 11.15 -3.89 -2.43
C THR A 121 9.99 -3.88 -1.44
N ILE A 122 8.99 -3.07 -1.74
CA ILE A 122 7.70 -3.03 -1.05
C ILE A 122 6.67 -3.68 -1.97
N TYR A 123 5.89 -4.61 -1.43
CA TYR A 123 4.89 -5.38 -2.15
C TYR A 123 3.50 -4.87 -1.79
N CYS A 124 2.72 -4.51 -2.81
CA CYS A 124 1.38 -3.97 -2.69
C CYS A 124 0.39 -4.97 -3.25
N ASN A 125 -0.55 -5.40 -2.43
CA ASN A 125 -1.49 -6.47 -2.76
C ASN A 125 -2.92 -6.03 -2.47
N VAL A 126 -3.84 -6.36 -3.36
CA VAL A 126 -5.28 -6.33 -3.08
C VAL A 126 -5.79 -7.76 -2.92
N THR A 127 -6.72 -7.93 -2.00
CA THR A 127 -7.29 -9.23 -1.66
C THR A 127 -8.80 -9.18 -1.85
N ASN A 128 -9.41 -10.30 -2.23
CA ASN A 128 -10.85 -10.39 -2.37
C ASN A 128 -11.37 -11.68 -1.74
N THR A 129 -12.55 -11.59 -1.14
CA THR A 129 -13.15 -12.72 -0.42
C THR A 129 -14.07 -13.56 -1.30
N ALA A 130 -14.37 -13.12 -2.50
CA ALA A 130 -15.13 -13.86 -3.49
C ALA A 130 -14.55 -13.66 -4.89
N ASP A 131 -14.90 -14.55 -5.82
CA ASP A 131 -14.36 -14.49 -7.18
C ASP A 131 -14.82 -13.23 -7.92
N ALA A 132 -13.90 -12.57 -8.60
CA ALA A 132 -14.21 -11.42 -9.43
C ALA A 132 -14.53 -11.85 -10.86
N THR A 133 -15.54 -11.25 -11.46
CA THR A 133 -15.87 -11.43 -12.88
C THR A 133 -15.07 -10.48 -13.78
N THR A 134 -14.64 -9.36 -13.22
CA THR A 134 -13.73 -8.41 -13.87
C THR A 134 -12.64 -8.06 -12.87
N ALA A 135 -11.40 -8.28 -13.26
CA ALA A 135 -10.26 -8.10 -12.34
C ALA A 135 -10.02 -6.65 -11.97
N GLY A 136 -10.31 -5.70 -12.85
CA GLY A 136 -9.98 -4.30 -12.59
C GLY A 136 -8.48 -4.07 -12.40
N SER A 137 -8.14 -2.87 -11.96
CA SER A 137 -6.75 -2.58 -11.57
C SER A 137 -6.68 -1.43 -10.58
N PHE A 138 -5.68 -1.48 -9.73
CA PHE A 138 -5.40 -0.48 -8.71
C PHE A 138 -3.98 0.03 -8.83
N THR A 139 -3.78 1.28 -8.45
CA THR A 139 -2.47 1.89 -8.30
C THR A 139 -2.28 2.27 -6.84
N PHE A 140 -1.20 1.79 -6.24
CA PHE A 140 -0.78 2.20 -4.92
C PHE A 140 0.11 3.43 -5.06
N ILE A 141 -0.26 4.49 -4.39
CA ILE A 141 0.47 5.77 -4.38
C ILE A 141 1.21 5.84 -3.07
N ILE A 142 2.55 5.83 -3.14
CA ILE A 142 3.42 5.73 -1.97
C ILE A 142 4.15 7.04 -1.80
N GLU A 143 3.86 7.74 -0.71
CA GLU A 143 4.54 8.97 -0.35
C GLU A 143 5.68 8.66 0.62
N TYR A 144 6.85 9.20 0.37
CA TYR A 144 8.03 8.99 1.21
C TYR A 144 8.93 10.21 1.24
N VAL A 145 9.77 10.30 2.25
CA VAL A 145 10.76 11.37 2.42
C VAL A 145 12.17 10.80 2.46
N GLN A 146 13.11 11.49 1.85
CA GLN A 146 14.53 11.20 1.92
C GLN A 146 15.11 11.92 3.14
N ILE A 147 15.78 11.19 4.02
CA ILE A 147 16.31 11.75 5.27
C ILE A 147 17.84 11.79 5.35
N ALA A 148 18.52 11.23 4.37
CA ALA A 148 19.98 11.24 4.35
C ALA A 148 20.53 11.18 2.92
#